data_7cf598cd39a58b367db8e7b7e8b097b7
#
_entry.id   7cf598cd39a58b367db8e7b7e8b097b7
#
_cell.length_a   1.000
_cell.length_b   1.000
_cell.length_c   1.000
_cell.angle_alpha   90.00
_cell.angle_beta   90.00
_cell.angle_gamma   90.00
#
_symmetry.space_group_name_H-M   'P 1'
#
loop_
_entity.id
_entity.type
_entity.pdbx_description
1 polymer ?
#
loop_
_entity_poly.entity_id
_entity_poly.type
_entity_poly.pdbx_seq_one_letter_code
_entity_poly.pdbx_strand_id
1 'polypeptide(L)'
;DDDDATCSLRARDETAAKFRFEGTRRLYGDRRFDRLARAHVAVLGMGGVGSWAVEALARSGVGTLTLVDLDVVCVTNVNRQVLATDKSVGDSKAETMAARVKEINPRCDVRVVQDFVTGDNVEAILGLPFDGIDGNDGLDASNVDFVIDAIDAEKDKAAVIACCVHHRVP
;
A
#
# COMPACT_ATOMS: atom_id res chain seq x y z
N ASP A 1 0.72 36.73 -9.63
CA ASP A 1 -0.64 36.18 -9.79
C ASP A 1 -0.66 34.62 -9.74
N ASP A 2 0.45 33.94 -10.08
CA ASP A 2 0.51 32.46 -10.02
C ASP A 2 0.61 31.92 -8.58
N ASP A 3 1.14 32.69 -7.64
CA ASP A 3 1.27 32.30 -6.23
C ASP A 3 -0.08 32.24 -5.50
N ASP A 4 -1.02 33.11 -5.87
CA ASP A 4 -2.35 33.17 -5.24
C ASP A 4 -3.25 32.00 -5.70
N ALA A 5 -3.16 31.63 -6.98
CA ALA A 5 -3.87 30.47 -7.53
C ALA A 5 -3.37 29.15 -6.93
N THR A 6 -2.05 29.01 -6.77
CA THR A 6 -1.40 27.83 -6.16
C THR A 6 -1.73 27.70 -4.68
N CYS A 7 -1.77 28.81 -3.95
CA CYS A 7 -2.19 28.87 -2.54
C CYS A 7 -3.67 28.46 -2.38
N SER A 8 -4.53 28.94 -3.25
CA SER A 8 -5.97 28.63 -3.29
C SER A 8 -6.23 27.14 -3.60
N LEU A 9 -5.47 26.54 -4.52
CA LEU A 9 -5.56 25.11 -4.82
C LEU A 9 -5.11 24.22 -3.66
N ARG A 10 -4.00 24.58 -2.99
CA ARG A 10 -3.52 23.86 -1.81
C ARG A 10 -4.53 23.93 -0.64
N ALA A 11 -5.12 25.08 -0.39
CA ALA A 11 -6.13 25.25 0.65
C ALA A 11 -7.42 24.44 0.37
N ARG A 12 -7.83 24.35 -0.90
CA ARG A 12 -8.95 23.49 -1.32
C ARG A 12 -8.63 22.02 -1.15
N ASP A 13 -7.41 21.61 -1.46
CA ASP A 13 -6.93 20.22 -1.35
C ASP A 13 -6.83 19.81 0.13
N GLU A 14 -6.35 20.68 1.02
CA GLU A 14 -6.33 20.44 2.46
C GLU A 14 -7.74 20.31 3.04
N THR A 15 -8.67 21.16 2.61
CA THR A 15 -10.05 21.12 3.03
C THR A 15 -10.72 19.84 2.53
N ALA A 16 -10.55 19.47 1.27
CA ALA A 16 -11.08 18.24 0.69
C ALA A 16 -10.52 16.99 1.39
N ALA A 17 -9.21 16.96 1.69
CA ALA A 17 -8.59 15.88 2.42
C ALA A 17 -9.16 15.71 3.85
N LYS A 18 -9.46 16.82 4.52
CA LYS A 18 -10.06 16.82 5.86
C LYS A 18 -11.47 16.20 5.86
N PHE A 19 -12.28 16.50 4.84
CA PHE A 19 -13.63 15.97 4.72
C PHE A 19 -13.67 14.54 4.18
N ARG A 20 -12.70 14.13 3.35
CA ARG A 20 -12.66 12.82 2.69
C ARG A 20 -12.79 11.66 3.68
N PHE A 21 -12.13 11.75 4.83
CA PHE A 21 -12.05 10.70 5.84
C PHE A 21 -12.77 11.08 7.14
N GLU A 22 -13.68 12.04 7.10
CA GLU A 22 -14.39 12.49 8.31
C GLU A 22 -15.20 11.37 8.98
N GLY A 23 -15.81 10.48 8.19
CA GLY A 23 -16.50 9.29 8.70
C GLY A 23 -15.57 8.35 9.47
N THR A 24 -14.39 8.08 8.94
CA THR A 24 -13.36 7.27 9.60
C THR A 24 -12.86 7.95 10.87
N ARG A 25 -12.64 9.26 10.82
CA ARG A 25 -12.22 10.07 11.97
C ARG A 25 -13.26 10.06 13.08
N ARG A 26 -14.54 10.17 12.75
CA ARG A 26 -15.66 10.09 13.72
C ARG A 26 -15.74 8.71 14.37
N LEU A 27 -15.49 7.65 13.61
CA LEU A 27 -15.54 6.26 14.10
C LEU A 27 -14.41 5.96 15.09
N TYR A 28 -13.16 6.34 14.74
CA TYR A 28 -11.97 5.98 15.52
C TYR A 28 -11.48 7.07 16.46
N GLY A 29 -11.93 8.32 16.28
CA GLY A 29 -11.43 9.52 16.96
C GLY A 29 -10.13 10.03 16.35
N ASP A 30 -9.82 11.30 16.56
CA ASP A 30 -8.69 12.01 15.94
C ASP A 30 -7.35 11.30 16.14
N ARG A 31 -7.04 10.93 17.38
CA ARG A 31 -5.76 10.29 17.72
C ARG A 31 -5.50 8.99 16.96
N ARG A 32 -6.52 8.15 16.79
CA ARG A 32 -6.38 6.87 16.08
C ARG A 32 -6.34 7.09 14.58
N PHE A 33 -7.15 8.02 14.08
CA PHE A 33 -7.12 8.40 12.67
C PHE A 33 -5.75 8.96 12.27
N ASP A 34 -5.15 9.83 13.09
CA ASP A 34 -3.82 10.38 12.83
C ASP A 34 -2.71 9.29 12.82
N ARG A 35 -2.90 8.19 13.56
CA ARG A 35 -2.02 7.02 13.46
C ARG A 35 -2.19 6.30 12.12
N LEU A 36 -3.45 6.07 11.67
CA LEU A 36 -3.73 5.51 10.34
C LEU A 36 -3.13 6.36 9.23
N ALA A 37 -3.30 7.66 9.30
CA ALA A 37 -2.80 8.60 8.30
C ALA A 37 -1.25 8.68 8.23
N ARG A 38 -0.56 8.17 9.23
CA ARG A 38 0.92 8.03 9.23
C ARG A 38 1.41 6.62 9.04
N ALA A 39 0.50 5.65 9.09
CA ALA A 39 0.87 4.24 8.98
C ALA A 39 1.37 3.89 7.59
N HIS A 40 2.36 3.01 7.53
CA HIS A 40 2.86 2.36 6.34
C HIS A 40 2.46 0.88 6.35
N VAL A 41 1.66 0.47 5.39
CA VAL A 41 1.19 -0.92 5.27
C VAL A 41 1.71 -1.52 3.98
N ALA A 42 2.39 -2.66 4.06
CA ALA A 42 2.74 -3.46 2.90
C ALA A 42 1.64 -4.51 2.62
N VAL A 43 1.23 -4.63 1.37
CA VAL A 43 0.30 -5.66 0.92
C VAL A 43 0.99 -6.52 -0.13
N LEU A 44 1.17 -7.79 0.20
CA LEU A 44 1.87 -8.76 -0.62
C LEU A 44 0.85 -9.60 -1.39
N GLY A 45 0.82 -9.43 -2.72
CA GLY A 45 -0.15 -10.04 -3.62
C GLY A 45 -1.40 -9.20 -3.84
N MET A 46 -1.70 -8.87 -5.12
CA MET A 46 -2.87 -8.08 -5.56
C MET A 46 -3.97 -8.97 -6.13
N GLY A 47 -4.13 -10.15 -5.57
CA GLY A 47 -5.17 -11.11 -5.95
C GLY A 47 -6.56 -10.78 -5.40
N GLY A 48 -7.40 -11.82 -5.23
CA GLY A 48 -8.78 -11.69 -4.73
C GLY A 48 -8.90 -11.22 -3.27
N VAL A 49 -7.83 -11.33 -2.48
CA VAL A 49 -7.77 -10.82 -1.11
C VAL A 49 -7.05 -9.48 -1.06
N GLY A 50 -5.81 -9.42 -1.56
CA GLY A 50 -4.98 -8.23 -1.44
C GLY A 50 -5.55 -7.00 -2.14
N SER A 51 -6.14 -7.15 -3.32
CA SER A 51 -6.73 -6.01 -4.03
C SER A 51 -7.88 -5.34 -3.24
N TRP A 52 -8.70 -6.12 -2.55
CA TRP A 52 -9.75 -5.60 -1.67
C TRP A 52 -9.19 -5.03 -0.36
N ALA A 53 -8.12 -5.62 0.17
CA ALA A 53 -7.43 -5.06 1.33
C ALA A 53 -6.87 -3.67 1.02
N VAL A 54 -6.18 -3.50 -0.12
CA VAL A 54 -5.68 -2.20 -0.58
C VAL A 54 -6.81 -1.19 -0.76
N GLU A 55 -7.92 -1.58 -1.39
CA GLU A 55 -9.11 -0.73 -1.53
C GLU A 55 -9.61 -0.23 -0.16
N ALA A 56 -9.72 -1.14 0.82
CA ALA A 56 -10.18 -0.82 2.16
C ALA A 56 -9.20 0.11 2.90
N LEU A 57 -7.89 -0.13 2.81
CA LEU A 57 -6.85 0.71 3.42
C LEU A 57 -6.86 2.12 2.83
N ALA A 58 -6.93 2.25 1.51
CA ALA A 58 -7.00 3.54 0.83
C ALA A 58 -8.24 4.34 1.28
N ARG A 59 -9.42 3.69 1.36
CA ARG A 59 -10.68 4.28 1.83
C ARG A 59 -10.68 4.60 3.32
N SER A 60 -9.84 3.94 4.09
CA SER A 60 -9.67 4.22 5.52
C SER A 60 -8.72 5.39 5.81
N GLY A 61 -7.98 5.86 4.81
CA GLY A 61 -7.07 6.99 4.95
C GLY A 61 -5.66 6.62 5.42
N VAL A 62 -5.20 5.39 5.13
CA VAL A 62 -3.80 4.98 5.38
C VAL A 62 -2.86 5.86 4.57
N GLY A 63 -1.75 6.27 5.20
CA GLY A 63 -0.84 7.27 4.64
C GLY A 63 0.14 6.74 3.63
N THR A 64 0.65 5.52 3.81
CA THR A 64 1.63 4.88 2.91
C THR A 64 1.25 3.44 2.64
N LEU A 65 1.32 3.03 1.39
CA LEU A 65 1.09 1.65 0.95
C LEU A 65 2.26 1.17 0.09
N THR A 66 2.82 0.00 0.42
CA THR A 66 3.69 -0.76 -0.49
C THR A 66 2.88 -1.90 -1.10
N LEU A 67 2.79 -1.93 -2.42
CA LEU A 67 2.01 -2.90 -3.19
C LEU A 67 2.97 -3.81 -3.96
N VAL A 68 2.90 -5.10 -3.67
CA VAL A 68 3.83 -6.09 -4.24
C VAL A 68 3.07 -7.12 -5.05
N ASP A 69 3.29 -7.16 -6.36
CA ASP A 69 2.75 -8.19 -7.26
C ASP A 69 3.48 -8.10 -8.60
N LEU A 70 3.91 -9.23 -9.17
CA LEU A 70 4.55 -9.29 -10.49
C LEU A 70 3.56 -9.53 -11.64
N ASP A 71 2.37 -10.05 -11.34
CA ASP A 71 1.40 -10.49 -12.33
C ASP A 71 0.76 -9.33 -13.11
N VAL A 72 0.21 -9.67 -14.25
CA VAL A 72 -0.69 -8.83 -15.03
C VAL A 72 -2.16 -9.19 -14.78
N VAL A 73 -3.04 -8.25 -15.04
CA VAL A 73 -4.48 -8.45 -14.94
C VAL A 73 -4.96 -9.39 -16.05
N CYS A 74 -5.61 -10.47 -15.66
CA CYS A 74 -6.23 -11.43 -16.57
C CYS A 74 -7.75 -11.25 -16.62
N VAL A 75 -8.39 -11.49 -17.76
CA VAL A 75 -9.84 -11.43 -17.88
C VAL A 75 -10.55 -12.35 -16.87
N THR A 76 -9.95 -13.49 -16.53
CA THR A 76 -10.46 -14.43 -15.52
C THR A 76 -10.42 -13.89 -14.09
N ASN A 77 -9.77 -12.77 -13.84
CA ASN A 77 -9.67 -12.14 -12.52
C ASN A 77 -10.90 -11.28 -12.19
N VAL A 78 -11.72 -10.93 -13.19
CA VAL A 78 -12.87 -10.01 -13.07
C VAL A 78 -13.89 -10.47 -12.00
N ASN A 79 -14.02 -11.77 -11.78
CA ASN A 79 -14.97 -12.32 -10.83
C ASN A 79 -14.64 -12.10 -9.35
N ARG A 80 -13.37 -11.68 -9.01
CA ARG A 80 -12.94 -11.56 -7.60
C ARG A 80 -11.90 -10.49 -7.29
N GLN A 81 -11.22 -9.92 -8.28
CA GLN A 81 -10.19 -8.91 -8.07
C GLN A 81 -10.73 -7.53 -8.42
N VAL A 82 -10.72 -6.59 -7.47
CA VAL A 82 -11.32 -5.25 -7.66
C VAL A 82 -10.64 -4.42 -8.74
N LEU A 83 -9.36 -4.69 -9.00
CA LEU A 83 -8.56 -4.02 -10.03
C LEU A 83 -8.90 -4.51 -11.45
N ALA A 84 -9.51 -5.71 -11.57
CA ALA A 84 -9.73 -6.34 -12.87
C ALA A 84 -11.01 -5.82 -13.54
N THR A 85 -10.83 -5.05 -14.60
CA THR A 85 -11.86 -4.50 -15.48
C THR A 85 -11.44 -4.68 -16.92
N ASP A 86 -12.35 -4.53 -17.87
CA ASP A 86 -12.03 -4.62 -19.32
C ASP A 86 -10.88 -3.67 -19.70
N LYS A 87 -10.79 -2.51 -19.05
CA LYS A 87 -9.77 -1.50 -19.35
C LYS A 87 -8.39 -1.87 -18.82
N SER A 88 -8.31 -2.66 -17.76
CA SER A 88 -7.06 -3.00 -17.07
C SER A 88 -6.49 -4.36 -17.48
N VAL A 89 -7.21 -5.16 -18.30
CA VAL A 89 -6.70 -6.45 -18.77
C VAL A 89 -5.37 -6.26 -19.54
N GLY A 90 -4.32 -6.95 -19.08
CA GLY A 90 -2.97 -6.85 -19.64
C GLY A 90 -2.05 -5.90 -18.87
N ASP A 91 -2.57 -5.01 -18.03
CA ASP A 91 -1.77 -4.09 -17.23
C ASP A 91 -1.20 -4.80 -15.98
N SER A 92 -0.13 -4.24 -15.40
CA SER A 92 0.39 -4.70 -14.10
C SER A 92 -0.67 -4.57 -13.01
N LYS A 93 -0.87 -5.62 -12.20
CA LYS A 93 -1.80 -5.58 -11.08
C LYS A 93 -1.42 -4.53 -10.05
N ALA A 94 -0.14 -4.46 -9.69
CA ALA A 94 0.36 -3.52 -8.70
C ALA A 94 0.22 -2.06 -9.16
N GLU A 95 0.54 -1.75 -10.43
CA GLU A 95 0.37 -0.40 -10.99
C GLU A 95 -1.10 -0.01 -11.12
N THR A 96 -1.95 -0.94 -11.55
CA THR A 96 -3.41 -0.71 -11.64
C THR A 96 -3.99 -0.38 -10.26
N MET A 97 -3.57 -1.10 -9.21
CA MET A 97 -3.98 -0.79 -7.84
C MET A 97 -3.41 0.54 -7.34
N ALA A 98 -2.17 0.86 -7.68
CA ALA A 98 -1.55 2.14 -7.29
C ALA A 98 -2.33 3.33 -7.88
N ALA A 99 -2.67 3.27 -9.17
CA ALA A 99 -3.50 4.28 -9.82
C ALA A 99 -4.87 4.42 -9.11
N ARG A 100 -5.51 3.29 -8.80
CA ARG A 100 -6.78 3.27 -8.08
C ARG A 100 -6.69 3.87 -6.67
N VAL A 101 -5.61 3.58 -5.93
CA VAL A 101 -5.36 4.20 -4.62
C VAL A 101 -5.28 5.72 -4.74
N LYS A 102 -4.58 6.23 -5.75
CA LYS A 102 -4.45 7.69 -5.97
C LYS A 102 -5.79 8.36 -6.32
N GLU A 103 -6.69 7.68 -7.00
CA GLU A 103 -8.06 8.18 -7.23
C GLU A 103 -8.89 8.25 -5.93
N ILE A 104 -8.69 7.30 -4.99
CA ILE A 104 -9.40 7.23 -3.71
C ILE A 104 -8.78 8.18 -2.68
N ASN A 105 -7.45 8.09 -2.50
CA ASN A 105 -6.65 8.85 -1.55
C ASN A 105 -5.43 9.48 -2.24
N PRO A 106 -5.56 10.64 -2.87
CA PRO A 106 -4.46 11.31 -3.59
C PRO A 106 -3.22 11.58 -2.73
N ARG A 107 -3.39 11.66 -1.40
CA ARG A 107 -2.30 11.92 -0.45
C ARG A 107 -1.58 10.66 0.03
N CYS A 108 -2.13 9.48 -0.26
CA CYS A 108 -1.46 8.23 0.07
C CYS A 108 -0.14 8.14 -0.71
N ASP A 109 0.97 7.92 -0.04
CA ASP A 109 2.20 7.53 -0.71
C ASP A 109 2.09 6.07 -1.14
N VAL A 110 2.36 5.77 -2.42
CA VAL A 110 2.22 4.42 -2.96
C VAL A 110 3.53 3.99 -3.59
N ARG A 111 4.09 2.92 -3.06
CA ARG A 111 5.30 2.26 -3.56
C ARG A 111 4.89 0.98 -4.27
N VAL A 112 5.32 0.81 -5.50
CA VAL A 112 5.04 -0.37 -6.31
C VAL A 112 6.30 -1.21 -6.42
N VAL A 113 6.17 -2.49 -6.12
CA VAL A 113 7.22 -3.49 -6.28
C VAL A 113 6.70 -4.57 -7.23
N GLN A 114 7.24 -4.60 -8.44
CA GLN A 114 6.88 -5.59 -9.46
C GLN A 114 7.82 -6.79 -9.33
N ASP A 115 7.63 -7.58 -8.29
CA ASP A 115 8.43 -8.77 -8.04
C ASP A 115 7.59 -9.83 -7.30
N PHE A 116 8.07 -11.07 -7.31
CA PHE A 116 7.59 -12.11 -6.41
C PHE A 116 8.21 -11.94 -5.03
N VAL A 117 7.41 -12.14 -4.00
CA VAL A 117 7.95 -12.21 -2.63
C VAL A 117 8.52 -13.60 -2.39
N THR A 118 9.77 -13.65 -1.95
CA THR A 118 10.49 -14.89 -1.60
C THR A 118 11.21 -14.73 -0.27
N GLY A 119 11.71 -15.83 0.28
CA GLY A 119 12.54 -15.77 1.49
C GLY A 119 13.83 -14.96 1.34
N ASP A 120 14.33 -14.82 0.10
CA ASP A 120 15.60 -14.14 -0.17
C ASP A 120 15.44 -12.62 -0.34
N ASN A 121 14.22 -12.12 -0.62
CA ASN A 121 13.99 -10.71 -0.91
C ASN A 121 12.98 -10.01 0.01
N VAL A 122 12.29 -10.73 0.88
CA VAL A 122 11.23 -10.18 1.72
C VAL A 122 11.71 -9.05 2.63
N GLU A 123 12.89 -9.15 3.22
CA GLU A 123 13.46 -8.10 4.07
C GLU A 123 13.72 -6.82 3.27
N ALA A 124 14.31 -6.95 2.08
CA ALA A 124 14.56 -5.82 1.19
C ALA A 124 13.24 -5.15 0.71
N ILE A 125 12.24 -5.96 0.34
CA ILE A 125 10.92 -5.47 -0.08
C ILE A 125 10.23 -4.69 1.05
N LEU A 126 10.34 -5.17 2.29
CA LEU A 126 9.74 -4.53 3.46
C LEU A 126 10.58 -3.37 4.03
N GLY A 127 11.79 -3.12 3.49
CA GLY A 127 12.69 -2.10 3.98
C GLY A 127 13.21 -2.39 5.40
N LEU A 128 13.30 -3.68 5.76
CA LEU A 128 13.76 -4.13 7.08
C LEU A 128 15.28 -4.26 7.11
N PRO A 129 15.93 -4.02 8.27
CA PRO A 129 17.38 -4.14 8.37
C PRO A 129 17.81 -5.60 8.13
N PHE A 130 18.81 -5.77 7.27
CA PHE A 130 19.43 -7.07 7.05
C PHE A 130 20.43 -7.35 8.18
N ASP A 131 20.39 -8.55 8.79
CA ASP A 131 21.33 -8.92 9.85
C ASP A 131 22.78 -8.79 9.37
N GLY A 132 23.46 -7.71 9.76
CA GLY A 132 24.89 -7.50 9.54
C GLY A 132 25.31 -6.38 8.58
N ILE A 133 24.38 -5.65 7.99
CA ILE A 133 24.69 -4.45 7.19
C ILE A 133 23.83 -3.31 7.72
N ASP A 134 24.49 -2.25 8.24
CA ASP A 134 23.79 -1.00 8.52
C ASP A 134 23.18 -0.50 7.21
N GLY A 135 21.86 -0.71 7.07
CA GLY A 135 21.12 -0.44 5.85
C GLY A 135 21.02 1.06 5.56
N ASN A 136 22.05 1.60 4.94
CA ASN A 136 22.09 3.00 4.50
C ASN A 136 22.38 3.09 2.99
N ASP A 137 21.73 2.28 2.17
CA ASP A 137 21.82 2.36 0.71
C ASP A 137 20.67 3.15 0.07
N GLY A 138 20.34 4.31 0.67
CA GLY A 138 19.61 5.37 -0.06
C GLY A 138 18.14 5.12 -0.43
N LEU A 139 17.57 3.98 -0.11
CA LEU A 139 16.13 3.80 -0.07
C LEU A 139 15.65 4.29 1.29
N ASP A 140 14.79 5.30 1.27
CA ASP A 140 14.17 5.87 2.46
C ASP A 140 13.48 4.74 3.24
N ALA A 141 14.21 4.17 4.22
CA ALA A 141 13.78 3.03 5.02
C ALA A 141 12.73 3.50 6.03
N SER A 142 11.56 3.90 5.53
CA SER A 142 10.38 4.04 6.36
C SER A 142 9.90 2.62 6.67
N ASN A 143 10.21 2.15 7.86
CA ASN A 143 9.79 0.86 8.35
C ASN A 143 8.30 0.63 8.10
N VAL A 144 7.98 -0.54 7.56
CA VAL A 144 6.60 -0.99 7.44
C VAL A 144 6.03 -1.20 8.84
N ASP A 145 4.88 -0.59 9.13
CA ASP A 145 4.19 -0.75 10.41
C ASP A 145 3.34 -2.03 10.48
N PHE A 146 2.90 -2.53 9.32
CA PHE A 146 2.02 -3.70 9.22
C PHE A 146 2.15 -4.38 7.85
N VAL A 147 2.09 -5.71 7.83
CA VAL A 147 2.11 -6.51 6.61
C VAL A 147 0.79 -7.26 6.45
N ILE A 148 0.19 -7.15 5.26
CA ILE A 148 -0.93 -8.01 4.84
C ILE A 148 -0.41 -9.01 3.83
N ASP A 149 -0.29 -10.24 4.27
CA ASP A 149 0.10 -11.37 3.44
C ASP A 149 -1.12 -11.95 2.71
N ALA A 150 -1.21 -11.68 1.42
CA ALA A 150 -2.26 -12.14 0.51
C ALA A 150 -1.71 -13.01 -0.65
N ILE A 151 -0.47 -13.53 -0.51
CA ILE A 151 0.10 -14.49 -1.45
C ILE A 151 -0.47 -15.89 -1.21
N ASP A 152 -0.45 -16.74 -2.23
CA ASP A 152 -0.97 -18.12 -2.18
C ASP A 152 0.14 -19.19 -2.11
N ALA A 153 1.39 -18.83 -2.39
CA ALA A 153 2.54 -19.74 -2.33
C ALA A 153 2.89 -20.06 -0.87
N GLU A 154 2.59 -21.27 -0.41
CA GLU A 154 2.76 -21.69 1.00
C GLU A 154 4.19 -21.52 1.53
N LYS A 155 5.20 -21.85 0.70
CA LYS A 155 6.61 -21.73 1.08
C LYS A 155 7.01 -20.29 1.32
N ASP A 156 6.62 -19.40 0.42
CA ASP A 156 6.97 -17.97 0.50
C ASP A 156 6.18 -17.28 1.62
N LYS A 157 4.93 -17.67 1.82
CA LYS A 157 4.12 -17.27 2.97
C LYS A 157 4.80 -17.60 4.32
N ALA A 158 5.36 -18.79 4.45
CA ALA A 158 6.10 -19.18 5.66
C ALA A 158 7.34 -18.30 5.88
N ALA A 159 8.05 -17.93 4.81
CA ALA A 159 9.19 -17.02 4.87
C ALA A 159 8.78 -15.60 5.27
N VAL A 160 7.68 -15.07 4.71
CA VAL A 160 7.11 -13.77 5.10
C VAL A 160 6.77 -13.76 6.60
N ILE A 161 6.06 -14.79 7.09
CA ILE A 161 5.69 -14.90 8.50
C ILE A 161 6.95 -14.95 9.39
N ALA A 162 7.94 -15.75 9.03
CA ALA A 162 9.20 -15.85 9.79
C ALA A 162 9.93 -14.51 9.86
N CYS A 163 10.04 -13.80 8.73
CA CYS A 163 10.62 -12.47 8.64
C CYS A 163 9.86 -11.46 9.53
N CYS A 164 8.54 -11.39 9.42
CA CYS A 164 7.71 -10.50 10.22
C CYS A 164 7.83 -10.78 11.73
N VAL A 165 7.87 -12.06 12.14
CA VAL A 165 8.09 -12.45 13.54
C VAL A 165 9.46 -12.02 14.02
N HIS A 166 10.52 -12.26 13.23
CA HIS A 166 11.90 -11.88 13.57
C HIS A 166 12.03 -10.37 13.81
N HIS A 167 11.48 -9.57 12.90
CA HIS A 167 11.53 -8.10 12.97
C HIS A 167 10.41 -7.46 13.81
N ARG A 168 9.53 -8.26 14.41
CA ARG A 168 8.39 -7.80 15.21
C ARG A 168 7.44 -6.87 14.45
N VAL A 169 7.27 -7.10 13.16
CA VAL A 169 6.27 -6.44 12.33
C VAL A 169 4.99 -7.27 12.37
N PRO A 170 3.84 -6.69 12.76
CA PRO A 170 2.57 -7.39 12.77
C PRO A 170 2.00 -7.63 11.37
#